data_91c59750a4efda357898da9abde5051f
#
_entry.id   91c59750a4efda357898da9abde5051f
#
_cell.length_a   1.000
_cell.length_b   1.000
_cell.length_c   1.000
_cell.angle_alpha   90.00
_cell.angle_beta   90.00
_cell.angle_gamma   90.00
#
_symmetry.space_group_name_H-M   'P 1'
#
loop_
_entity.id
_entity.type
_entity.pdbx_description
1 polymer ?
#
loop_
_entity_poly.entity_id
_entity_poly.type
_entity_poly.pdbx_seq_one_letter_code
_entity_poly.pdbx_strand_id
1 'polypeptide(L)'
;MDTNLFNPAKRNRSDKNIRLTYVGRVAIEKNIKEFLNVKGDYKKTVVGDGPELKKYTNKYPEIEFVGLKMGEELAKYYADADVFVFPSKTDTLGNVILESLASGTPVAAYPVTGPKDILTESRINTLDNSLEISIQKALKVKREDCRYFALQLTWEGCTEQYLSLSLIHI
;
A
#
# COMPACT_ATOMS: atom_id res chain seq x y z
N MET A 1 -0.45 14.23 -0.07
CA MET A 1 0.48 13.19 -0.59
C MET A 1 1.33 13.82 -1.68
N ASP A 2 2.65 13.59 -1.66
CA ASP A 2 3.59 14.09 -2.69
C ASP A 2 3.70 13.08 -3.84
N THR A 3 3.07 13.38 -4.96
CA THR A 3 3.04 12.51 -6.15
C THR A 3 4.34 12.57 -6.97
N ASN A 4 5.21 13.53 -6.74
CA ASN A 4 6.54 13.57 -7.35
C ASN A 4 7.49 12.62 -6.61
N LEU A 5 7.39 12.59 -5.28
CA LEU A 5 8.14 11.69 -4.43
C LEU A 5 7.69 10.24 -4.65
N PHE A 6 6.38 9.96 -4.50
CA PHE A 6 5.78 8.64 -4.72
C PHE A 6 5.39 8.46 -6.18
N ASN A 7 6.26 7.77 -6.95
CA ASN A 7 6.15 7.70 -8.41
C ASN A 7 6.60 6.31 -8.92
N PRO A 8 5.85 5.70 -9.86
CA PRO A 8 6.23 4.43 -10.48
C PRO A 8 7.62 4.43 -11.16
N ALA A 9 8.08 5.58 -11.63
CA ALA A 9 9.40 5.73 -12.26
C ALA A 9 10.58 5.39 -11.32
N LYS A 10 10.34 5.33 -10.00
CA LYS A 10 11.35 4.90 -9.03
C LYS A 10 11.53 3.38 -8.96
N ARG A 11 10.70 2.60 -9.65
CA ARG A 11 10.85 1.16 -9.75
C ARG A 11 12.18 0.81 -10.41
N ASN A 12 13.03 0.10 -9.67
CA ASN A 12 14.36 -0.30 -10.13
C ASN A 12 14.69 -1.71 -9.64
N ARG A 13 14.12 -2.71 -10.29
CA ARG A 13 14.41 -4.12 -9.98
C ARG A 13 14.46 -4.97 -11.24
N SER A 14 15.33 -5.96 -11.23
CA SER A 14 15.54 -6.91 -12.32
C SER A 14 15.05 -8.32 -12.01
N ASP A 15 14.77 -8.64 -10.73
CA ASP A 15 14.26 -9.94 -10.33
C ASP A 15 12.78 -10.11 -10.70
N LYS A 16 12.36 -11.37 -10.91
CA LYS A 16 10.98 -11.73 -11.26
C LYS A 16 10.14 -12.24 -10.08
N ASN A 17 10.72 -12.26 -8.88
CA ASN A 17 10.00 -12.73 -7.69
C ASN A 17 8.88 -11.76 -7.34
N ILE A 18 7.71 -12.29 -7.02
CA ILE A 18 6.61 -11.46 -6.53
C ILE A 18 6.99 -10.88 -5.17
N ARG A 19 6.99 -9.56 -5.06
CA ARG A 19 7.36 -8.84 -3.85
C ARG A 19 6.15 -8.25 -3.15
N LEU A 20 5.90 -8.72 -1.92
CA LEU A 20 4.89 -8.18 -1.02
C LEU A 20 5.58 -7.25 -0.01
N THR A 21 5.08 -6.05 0.14
CA THR A 21 5.67 -5.05 1.05
C THR A 21 4.63 -4.59 2.07
N TYR A 22 5.03 -4.56 3.32
CA TYR A 22 4.32 -3.90 4.41
C TYR A 22 5.06 -2.60 4.77
N VAL A 23 4.32 -1.52 5.01
CA VAL A 23 4.87 -0.25 5.51
C VAL A 23 4.05 0.22 6.70
N GLY A 24 4.69 0.44 7.81
CA GLY A 24 4.03 0.93 9.01
C GLY A 24 4.70 0.53 10.31
N ARG A 25 4.07 0.89 11.43
CA ARG A 25 4.54 0.53 12.76
C ARG A 25 4.48 -1.00 12.94
N VAL A 26 5.58 -1.59 13.41
CA VAL A 26 5.68 -3.02 13.69
C VAL A 26 5.14 -3.30 15.09
N ALA A 27 3.82 -3.47 15.18
CA ALA A 27 3.08 -3.59 16.44
C ALA A 27 1.87 -4.53 16.29
N ILE A 28 1.39 -5.07 17.40
CA ILE A 28 0.29 -6.05 17.43
C ILE A 28 -0.99 -5.46 16.84
N GLU A 29 -1.32 -4.22 17.20
CA GLU A 29 -2.53 -3.51 16.78
C GLU A 29 -2.60 -3.30 15.25
N LYS A 30 -1.45 -3.32 14.56
CA LYS A 30 -1.37 -3.26 13.09
C LYS A 30 -1.61 -4.59 12.40
N ASN A 31 -1.87 -5.65 13.17
CA ASN A 31 -2.18 -6.99 12.65
C ASN A 31 -1.12 -7.53 11.67
N ILE A 32 0.13 -7.05 11.79
CA ILE A 32 1.24 -7.41 10.89
C ILE A 32 1.48 -8.92 10.81
N LYS A 33 1.14 -9.66 11.86
CA LYS A 33 1.29 -11.11 11.93
C LYS A 33 0.53 -11.83 10.80
N GLU A 34 -0.61 -11.30 10.35
CA GLU A 34 -1.33 -11.85 9.19
C GLU A 34 -0.48 -11.73 7.92
N PHE A 35 0.17 -10.59 7.69
CA PHE A 35 1.09 -10.41 6.57
C PHE A 35 2.29 -11.37 6.65
N LEU A 36 2.89 -11.51 7.84
CA LEU A 36 4.06 -12.38 8.02
C LEU A 36 3.73 -13.85 7.72
N ASN A 37 2.50 -14.30 8.02
CA ASN A 37 2.03 -15.67 7.83
C ASN A 37 1.44 -15.95 6.43
N VAL A 38 1.30 -14.96 5.56
CA VAL A 38 0.83 -15.18 4.18
C VAL A 38 1.68 -16.26 3.50
N LYS A 39 1.01 -17.27 2.95
CA LYS A 39 1.67 -18.41 2.29
C LYS A 39 1.87 -18.12 0.79
N GLY A 40 2.92 -18.66 0.24
CA GLY A 40 3.24 -18.54 -1.19
C GLY A 40 4.72 -18.26 -1.42
N ASP A 41 5.14 -18.35 -2.66
CA ASP A 41 6.51 -18.00 -3.08
C ASP A 41 6.62 -16.49 -3.30
N TYR A 42 6.66 -15.77 -2.18
CA TYR A 42 6.73 -14.31 -2.15
C TYR A 42 7.98 -13.83 -1.44
N LYS A 43 8.65 -12.86 -2.03
CA LYS A 43 9.66 -12.07 -1.30
C LYS A 43 8.93 -11.03 -0.45
N LYS A 44 9.01 -11.16 0.87
CA LYS A 44 8.35 -10.26 1.81
C LYS A 44 9.32 -9.24 2.37
N THR A 45 8.91 -7.97 2.40
CA THR A 45 9.69 -6.87 2.97
C THR A 45 8.82 -6.10 3.98
N VAL A 46 9.36 -5.83 5.15
CA VAL A 46 8.75 -5.01 6.21
C VAL A 46 9.53 -3.72 6.33
N VAL A 47 8.87 -2.60 6.07
CA VAL A 47 9.42 -1.25 6.22
C VAL A 47 8.75 -0.58 7.43
N GLY A 48 9.53 -0.25 8.43
CA GLY A 48 9.04 0.41 9.63
C GLY A 48 9.74 -0.06 10.89
N ASP A 49 9.34 0.51 12.00
CA ASP A 49 9.87 0.23 13.33
C ASP A 49 8.73 0.03 14.32
N GLY A 50 9.03 -0.55 15.48
CA GLY A 50 8.03 -0.74 16.53
C GLY A 50 8.41 -1.80 17.56
N PRO A 51 7.59 -1.95 18.61
CA PRO A 51 7.91 -2.80 19.77
C PRO A 51 8.08 -4.28 19.42
N GLU A 52 7.44 -4.76 18.36
CA GLU A 52 7.50 -6.16 17.95
C GLU A 52 8.61 -6.46 16.92
N LEU A 53 9.35 -5.45 16.45
CA LEU A 53 10.35 -5.60 15.38
C LEU A 53 11.38 -6.69 15.71
N LYS A 54 12.05 -6.60 16.83
CA LYS A 54 13.09 -7.55 17.25
C LYS A 54 12.55 -8.99 17.35
N LYS A 55 11.36 -9.14 17.89
CA LYS A 55 10.70 -10.44 18.04
C LYS A 55 10.38 -11.06 16.68
N TYR A 56 9.84 -10.29 15.76
CA TYR A 56 9.47 -10.80 14.43
C TYR A 56 10.69 -11.04 13.54
N THR A 57 11.71 -10.20 13.59
CA THR A 57 12.97 -10.44 12.89
C THR A 57 13.60 -11.78 13.29
N ASN A 58 13.59 -12.11 14.57
CA ASN A 58 14.13 -13.40 15.06
C ASN A 58 13.23 -14.59 14.67
N LYS A 59 11.91 -14.38 14.59
CA LYS A 59 10.94 -15.45 14.32
C LYS A 59 10.79 -15.77 12.83
N TYR A 60 10.99 -14.78 11.96
CA TYR A 60 10.81 -14.89 10.51
C TYR A 60 12.10 -14.46 9.78
N PRO A 61 13.19 -15.26 9.89
CA PRO A 61 14.49 -14.87 9.31
C PRO A 61 14.47 -14.81 7.78
N GLU A 62 13.47 -15.40 7.12
CA GLU A 62 13.26 -15.37 5.67
C GLU A 62 12.65 -14.06 5.18
N ILE A 63 12.11 -13.23 6.08
CA ILE A 63 11.48 -11.95 5.76
C ILE A 63 12.48 -10.82 5.95
N GLU A 64 12.55 -9.92 4.98
CA GLU A 64 13.43 -8.77 5.02
C GLU A 64 12.82 -7.64 5.88
N PHE A 65 13.40 -7.37 7.05
CA PHE A 65 13.05 -6.23 7.91
C PHE A 65 14.08 -5.13 7.74
N VAL A 66 13.71 -4.02 7.11
CA VAL A 66 14.64 -2.95 6.71
C VAL A 66 14.63 -1.74 7.65
N GLY A 67 13.82 -1.80 8.72
CA GLY A 67 13.67 -0.69 9.66
C GLY A 67 12.88 0.49 9.08
N LEU A 68 12.89 1.61 9.78
CA LEU A 68 12.22 2.82 9.36
C LEU A 68 12.90 3.42 8.12
N LYS A 69 12.10 3.74 7.11
CA LYS A 69 12.52 4.44 5.89
C LYS A 69 11.65 5.67 5.68
N MET A 70 12.21 6.70 5.08
CA MET A 70 11.53 7.97 4.79
C MET A 70 11.92 8.49 3.40
N GLY A 71 11.14 9.43 2.88
CA GLY A 71 11.45 10.14 1.65
C GLY A 71 11.73 9.19 0.47
N GLU A 72 12.82 9.43 -0.23
CA GLU A 72 13.23 8.69 -1.44
C GLU A 72 13.41 7.18 -1.20
N GLU A 73 13.96 6.78 -0.05
CA GLU A 73 14.12 5.37 0.27
C GLU A 73 12.76 4.68 0.43
N LEU A 74 11.82 5.28 1.14
CA LEU A 74 10.46 4.76 1.31
C LEU A 74 9.75 4.64 -0.04
N ALA A 75 9.85 5.68 -0.88
CA ALA A 75 9.24 5.70 -2.21
C ALA A 75 9.73 4.56 -3.11
N LYS A 76 11.02 4.19 -3.02
CA LYS A 76 11.58 3.03 -3.74
C LYS A 76 10.97 1.71 -3.26
N TYR A 77 10.78 1.52 -1.96
CA TYR A 77 10.14 0.30 -1.45
C TYR A 77 8.71 0.13 -1.95
N TYR A 78 7.94 1.23 -2.02
CA TYR A 78 6.62 1.17 -2.64
C TYR A 78 6.71 0.85 -4.13
N ALA A 79 7.52 1.58 -4.89
CA ALA A 79 7.62 1.39 -6.34
C ALA A 79 8.11 -0.02 -6.74
N ASP A 80 9.01 -0.62 -5.95
CA ASP A 80 9.56 -1.95 -6.17
C ASP A 80 8.62 -3.09 -5.76
N ALA A 81 7.60 -2.82 -4.95
CA ALA A 81 6.61 -3.80 -4.58
C ALA A 81 5.69 -4.18 -5.75
N ASP A 82 5.24 -5.42 -5.80
CA ASP A 82 4.16 -5.87 -6.68
C ASP A 82 2.80 -5.68 -6.00
N VAL A 83 2.74 -5.86 -4.68
CA VAL A 83 1.58 -5.56 -3.85
C VAL A 83 2.03 -4.95 -2.53
N PHE A 84 1.42 -3.84 -2.16
CA PHE A 84 1.46 -3.32 -0.81
C PHE A 84 0.36 -4.00 0.02
N VAL A 85 0.74 -4.62 1.13
CA VAL A 85 -0.20 -5.34 1.99
C VAL A 85 -0.48 -4.53 3.24
N PHE A 86 -1.76 -4.20 3.43
CA PHE A 86 -2.27 -3.43 4.56
C PHE A 86 -3.18 -4.31 5.44
N PRO A 87 -2.62 -5.06 6.41
CA PRO A 87 -3.34 -6.05 7.20
C PRO A 87 -4.12 -5.45 8.37
N SER A 88 -4.03 -4.14 8.61
CA SER A 88 -4.71 -3.49 9.74
C SER A 88 -6.23 -3.58 9.61
N LYS A 89 -6.90 -3.79 10.75
CA LYS A 89 -8.36 -3.82 10.87
C LYS A 89 -8.93 -2.61 11.62
N THR A 90 -8.07 -1.74 12.14
CA THR A 90 -8.45 -0.65 13.05
C THR A 90 -8.03 0.73 12.55
N ASP A 91 -7.23 0.82 11.50
CA ASP A 91 -6.79 2.10 10.95
C ASP A 91 -7.91 2.80 10.18
N THR A 92 -8.10 4.08 10.48
CA THR A 92 -9.15 4.91 9.88
C THR A 92 -8.67 5.74 8.69
N LEU A 93 -7.39 6.09 8.62
CA LEU A 93 -6.83 6.87 7.53
C LEU A 93 -5.45 6.32 7.14
N GLY A 94 -5.33 5.87 5.90
CA GLY A 94 -4.12 5.23 5.42
C GLY A 94 -3.36 6.08 4.40
N ASN A 95 -2.61 7.12 4.83
CA ASN A 95 -1.68 7.82 3.92
C ASN A 95 -0.78 6.82 3.17
N VAL A 96 -0.39 5.73 3.83
CA VAL A 96 0.40 4.64 3.25
C VAL A 96 -0.30 3.95 2.06
N ILE A 97 -1.65 3.90 2.05
CA ILE A 97 -2.43 3.40 0.93
C ILE A 97 -2.30 4.35 -0.27
N LEU A 98 -2.46 5.65 -0.03
CA LEU A 98 -2.33 6.67 -1.08
C LEU A 98 -0.90 6.73 -1.64
N GLU A 99 0.11 6.64 -0.79
CA GLU A 99 1.54 6.58 -1.18
C GLU A 99 1.83 5.35 -2.06
N SER A 100 1.25 4.20 -1.71
CA SER A 100 1.35 2.98 -2.50
C SER A 100 0.72 3.16 -3.89
N LEU A 101 -0.53 3.63 -3.94
CA LEU A 101 -1.24 3.87 -5.20
C LEU A 101 -0.51 4.90 -6.07
N ALA A 102 0.02 5.97 -5.47
CA ALA A 102 0.82 6.98 -6.18
C ALA A 102 2.10 6.40 -6.77
N SER A 103 2.70 5.41 -6.12
CA SER A 103 3.85 4.66 -6.62
C SER A 103 3.45 3.61 -7.68
N GLY A 104 2.17 3.57 -8.07
CA GLY A 104 1.63 2.59 -9.00
C GLY A 104 1.56 1.19 -8.39
N THR A 105 1.54 1.04 -7.08
CA THR A 105 1.55 -0.25 -6.42
C THR A 105 0.17 -0.59 -5.88
N PRO A 106 -0.44 -1.71 -6.35
CA PRO A 106 -1.73 -2.17 -5.88
C PRO A 106 -1.72 -2.49 -4.39
N VAL A 107 -2.86 -2.30 -3.75
CA VAL A 107 -3.03 -2.50 -2.31
C VAL A 107 -3.85 -3.75 -2.04
N ALA A 108 -3.43 -4.61 -1.13
CA ALA A 108 -4.23 -5.69 -0.58
C ALA A 108 -4.62 -5.35 0.87
N ALA A 109 -5.92 -5.35 1.17
CA ALA A 109 -6.43 -4.95 2.47
C ALA A 109 -7.76 -5.65 2.81
N TYR A 110 -8.09 -5.63 4.11
CA TYR A 110 -9.43 -6.01 4.59
C TYR A 110 -10.47 -4.92 4.26
N PRO A 111 -11.77 -5.30 4.10
CA PRO A 111 -12.85 -4.35 3.82
C PRO A 111 -13.29 -3.60 5.09
N VAL A 112 -12.37 -2.86 5.70
CA VAL A 112 -12.60 -2.02 6.87
C VAL A 112 -12.59 -0.54 6.50
N THR A 113 -13.02 0.33 7.41
CA THR A 113 -12.93 1.80 7.26
C THR A 113 -11.49 2.19 6.89
N GLY A 114 -11.32 3.23 6.11
CA GLY A 114 -10.02 3.62 5.55
C GLY A 114 -9.78 2.95 4.19
N PRO A 115 -9.43 1.66 4.10
CA PRO A 115 -9.36 0.97 2.81
C PRO A 115 -10.65 1.05 1.98
N LYS A 116 -11.83 0.91 2.59
CA LYS A 116 -13.13 1.07 1.89
C LYS A 116 -13.34 2.46 1.33
N ASP A 117 -12.88 3.48 2.06
CA ASP A 117 -13.08 4.87 1.65
C ASP A 117 -12.14 5.29 0.51
N ILE A 118 -11.02 4.56 0.35
CA ILE A 118 -10.01 4.85 -0.68
C ILE A 118 -10.18 3.93 -1.89
N LEU A 119 -10.30 2.61 -1.70
CA LEU A 119 -10.33 1.62 -2.79
C LEU A 119 -11.75 1.45 -3.37
N THR A 120 -12.34 2.55 -3.80
CA THR A 120 -13.75 2.63 -4.23
C THR A 120 -13.97 2.25 -5.70
N GLU A 121 -12.99 2.52 -6.56
CA GLU A 121 -13.11 2.19 -7.98
C GLU A 121 -12.90 0.71 -8.27
N SER A 122 -13.75 0.13 -9.12
CA SER A 122 -13.71 -1.30 -9.45
C SER A 122 -12.35 -1.79 -9.97
N ARG A 123 -11.61 -0.92 -10.69
CA ARG A 123 -10.29 -1.23 -11.25
C ARG A 123 -9.20 -1.45 -10.21
N ILE A 124 -9.35 -0.85 -9.03
CA ILE A 124 -8.38 -0.94 -7.93
C ILE A 124 -8.97 -1.58 -6.67
N ASN A 125 -10.23 -1.97 -6.69
CA ASN A 125 -10.89 -2.61 -5.55
C ASN A 125 -10.42 -4.06 -5.40
N THR A 126 -9.57 -4.26 -4.42
CA THR A 126 -8.96 -5.54 -4.09
C THR A 126 -9.44 -6.11 -2.76
N LEU A 127 -10.31 -5.37 -2.07
CA LEU A 127 -10.77 -5.69 -0.71
C LEU A 127 -11.37 -7.09 -0.62
N ASP A 128 -10.98 -7.82 0.44
CA ASP A 128 -11.52 -9.14 0.76
C ASP A 128 -11.38 -9.46 2.24
N ASN A 129 -12.24 -10.33 2.77
CA ASN A 129 -12.14 -10.82 4.14
C ASN A 129 -10.98 -11.83 4.34
N SER A 130 -10.44 -12.36 3.26
CA SER A 130 -9.19 -13.12 3.23
C SER A 130 -8.07 -12.25 2.65
N LEU A 131 -6.99 -12.10 3.41
CA LEU A 131 -5.83 -11.32 2.97
C LEU A 131 -5.16 -11.96 1.74
N GLU A 132 -5.11 -13.30 1.67
CA GLU A 132 -4.60 -14.05 0.53
C GLU A 132 -5.40 -13.78 -0.74
N ILE A 133 -6.74 -13.78 -0.65
CA ILE A 133 -7.61 -13.47 -1.80
C ILE A 133 -7.41 -12.01 -2.21
N SER A 134 -7.32 -11.08 -1.26
CA SER A 134 -7.04 -9.68 -1.54
C SER A 134 -5.70 -9.50 -2.28
N ILE A 135 -4.66 -10.22 -1.88
CA ILE A 135 -3.36 -10.23 -2.57
C ILE A 135 -3.51 -10.75 -4.01
N GLN A 136 -4.24 -11.85 -4.21
CA GLN A 136 -4.47 -12.40 -5.57
C GLN A 136 -5.24 -11.42 -6.48
N LYS A 137 -6.20 -10.68 -5.91
CA LYS A 137 -6.89 -9.59 -6.64
C LYS A 137 -5.91 -8.47 -6.98
N ALA A 138 -5.10 -8.03 -6.02
CA ALA A 138 -4.13 -6.97 -6.19
C ALA A 138 -3.08 -7.27 -7.27
N LEU A 139 -2.62 -8.51 -7.37
CA LEU A 139 -1.68 -8.95 -8.42
C LEU A 139 -2.22 -8.80 -9.84
N LYS A 140 -3.54 -8.68 -10.03
CA LYS A 140 -4.20 -8.50 -11.33
C LYS A 140 -4.44 -7.04 -11.68
N VAL A 141 -4.28 -6.13 -10.73
CA VAL A 141 -4.49 -4.69 -10.93
C VAL A 141 -3.33 -4.10 -11.73
N LYS A 142 -3.65 -3.26 -12.69
CA LYS A 142 -2.64 -2.53 -13.48
C LYS A 142 -2.06 -1.39 -12.66
N ARG A 143 -0.76 -1.23 -12.71
CA ARG A 143 -0.04 -0.16 -11.98
C ARG A 143 -0.49 1.24 -12.42
N GLU A 144 -0.81 1.38 -13.71
CA GLU A 144 -1.31 2.61 -14.31
C GLU A 144 -2.66 3.03 -13.70
N ASP A 145 -3.55 2.08 -13.43
CA ASP A 145 -4.85 2.35 -12.80
C ASP A 145 -4.67 2.86 -11.36
N CYS A 146 -3.72 2.29 -10.60
CA CYS A 146 -3.37 2.77 -9.27
C CYS A 146 -2.86 4.21 -9.30
N ARG A 147 -1.90 4.49 -10.19
CA ARG A 147 -1.32 5.82 -10.36
C ARG A 147 -2.36 6.84 -10.79
N TYR A 148 -3.17 6.49 -11.79
CA TYR A 148 -4.25 7.36 -12.28
C TYR A 148 -5.20 7.77 -11.16
N PHE A 149 -5.68 6.80 -10.38
CA PHE A 149 -6.57 7.06 -9.24
C PHE A 149 -5.92 7.97 -8.19
N ALA A 150 -4.66 7.69 -7.82
CA ALA A 150 -3.95 8.49 -6.83
C ALA A 150 -3.77 9.96 -7.26
N LEU A 151 -3.56 10.23 -8.56
CA LEU A 151 -3.44 11.57 -9.08
C LEU A 151 -4.75 12.38 -8.99
N GLN A 152 -5.90 11.71 -9.04
CA GLN A 152 -7.19 12.38 -8.86
C GLN A 152 -7.45 12.80 -7.40
N LEU A 153 -6.80 12.14 -6.43
CA LEU A 153 -6.91 12.46 -5.01
C LEU A 153 -5.88 13.50 -4.54
N THR A 154 -5.21 14.20 -5.45
CA THR A 154 -4.36 15.33 -5.10
C THR A 154 -5.20 16.53 -4.66
N TRP A 155 -4.60 17.48 -3.92
CA TRP A 155 -5.27 18.72 -3.53
C TRP A 155 -5.82 19.49 -4.74
N GLU A 156 -5.11 19.46 -5.87
CA GLU A 156 -5.53 20.07 -7.14
C GLU A 156 -6.78 19.39 -7.69
N GLY A 157 -6.81 18.06 -7.75
CA GLY A 157 -7.99 17.30 -8.19
C GLY A 157 -9.21 17.49 -7.27
N CYS A 158 -9.00 17.53 -5.95
CA CYS A 158 -10.07 17.84 -5.00
C CYS A 158 -10.59 19.27 -5.16
N THR A 159 -9.70 20.23 -5.45
CA THR A 159 -10.07 21.63 -5.66
C THR A 159 -10.87 21.80 -6.96
N GLU A 160 -10.47 21.13 -8.05
CA GLU A 160 -11.18 21.13 -9.32
C GLU A 160 -12.59 20.51 -9.18
N GLN A 161 -12.73 19.40 -8.47
CA GLN A 161 -14.04 18.81 -8.17
C GLN A 161 -14.91 19.77 -7.34
N TYR A 162 -14.34 20.42 -6.33
CA TYR A 162 -15.09 21.40 -5.52
C TYR A 162 -15.53 22.61 -6.33
N LEU A 163 -14.68 23.15 -7.19
CA LEU A 163 -15.00 24.25 -8.09
C LEU A 163 -16.06 23.85 -9.12
N SER A 164 -15.97 22.64 -9.70
CA SER A 164 -16.98 22.15 -10.64
C SER A 164 -18.37 21.99 -10.00
N LEU A 165 -18.42 21.52 -8.75
CA LEU A 165 -19.67 21.41 -7.99
C LEU A 165 -20.24 22.77 -7.58
N SER A 166 -19.39 23.75 -7.29
CA SER A 166 -19.83 25.12 -6.93
C SER A 166 -20.38 25.89 -8.12
N LEU A 167 -19.92 25.59 -9.35
CA LEU A 167 -20.43 26.21 -10.58
C LEU A 167 -21.77 25.64 -11.05
N ILE A 168 -22.23 24.50 -10.54
CA ILE A 168 -23.53 23.90 -10.88
C ILE A 168 -24.68 24.50 -10.04
N HIS A 169 -24.38 25.27 -9.01
CA HIS A 169 -25.36 25.88 -8.10
C HIS A 169 -25.46 27.41 -8.20
N ILE A 170 -25.08 28.02 -9.34
CA ILE A 170 -25.36 29.43 -9.63
C ILE A 170 -26.37 29.54 -10.76
#